data_8df11c315e921d622744011dea218e45
#
_entry.id   8df11c315e921d622744011dea218e45
#
_cell.length_a   1.000
_cell.length_b   1.000
_cell.length_c   1.000
_cell.angle_alpha   90.00
_cell.angle_beta   90.00
_cell.angle_gamma   90.00
#
_symmetry.space_group_name_H-M   'P 1'
#
loop_
_entity.id
_entity.type
_entity.pdbx_description
1 polymer ?
#
loop_
_entity_poly.entity_id
_entity_poly.type
_entity_poly.pdbx_seq_one_letter_code
_entity_poly.pdbx_strand_id
1 'polypeptide(L)'
;MPASSITAVVGPSGAGKSTLARCISLLERPDSGSIKVNGKDLSLLSGEALRRERRAIGTVFQSSALLNRKTAWQNIAVPLEYLGVVERDIKARVGELLESVGLSHKAEAYPSQLSGGQRQRIGIARALALRPSVLLADEATSGLDPQATATVLGLLRQLRDEYRLAIVLITHEMDAVRAAADAVAEIRDGAIVQYGQVKELLARPDSLLGQQLLPLSPIAVNCDLLLRLSYRWDVPVATDWISRLSHQHALQIDLLGGHVEVINGQLAGRLQVGVRFQGQRLSADRTIALLAQLGIAAEILAHAPELQEAV
;
A
#
# COMPACT_ATOMS: atom_id res chain seq x y z
N MET A 1 -2.46 14.10 4.31
CA MET A 1 -1.41 13.14 3.93
C MET A 1 -0.05 13.80 4.16
N PRO A 2 0.86 13.19 4.92
CA PRO A 2 2.20 13.72 5.18
C PRO A 2 3.10 13.67 3.93
N ALA A 3 4.13 14.53 3.89
CA ALA A 3 5.25 14.35 2.96
C ALA A 3 6.01 13.05 3.30
N SER A 4 6.73 12.50 2.34
CA SER A 4 7.46 11.23 2.48
C SER A 4 6.57 10.08 2.99
N SER A 5 5.34 9.97 2.45
CA SER A 5 4.42 8.89 2.80
C SER A 5 3.67 8.37 1.57
N ILE A 6 3.34 7.08 1.60
CA ILE A 6 2.49 6.42 0.60
C ILE A 6 1.16 6.09 1.26
N THR A 7 0.07 6.68 0.76
CA THR A 7 -1.29 6.31 1.15
C THR A 7 -1.94 5.54 0.01
N ALA A 8 -2.29 4.29 0.27
CA ALA A 8 -3.06 3.50 -0.68
C ALA A 8 -4.56 3.86 -0.61
N VAL A 9 -5.20 3.89 -1.76
CA VAL A 9 -6.66 3.99 -1.89
C VAL A 9 -7.15 2.70 -2.52
N VAL A 10 -7.91 1.92 -1.77
CA VAL A 10 -8.42 0.62 -2.18
C VAL A 10 -9.96 0.62 -2.23
N GLY A 11 -10.52 -0.36 -2.91
CA GLY A 11 -11.97 -0.55 -3.00
C GLY A 11 -12.37 -1.29 -4.26
N PRO A 12 -13.62 -1.79 -4.34
CA PRO A 12 -14.11 -2.52 -5.50
C PRO A 12 -14.12 -1.67 -6.77
N SER A 13 -14.30 -2.33 -7.92
CA SER A 13 -14.50 -1.61 -9.19
C SER A 13 -15.78 -0.76 -9.10
N GLY A 14 -15.72 0.46 -9.64
CA GLY A 14 -16.84 1.40 -9.56
C GLY A 14 -16.99 2.16 -8.24
N ALA A 15 -16.19 1.89 -7.21
CA ALA A 15 -16.29 2.56 -5.91
C ALA A 15 -15.98 4.08 -5.91
N GLY A 16 -15.50 4.64 -7.02
CA GLY A 16 -15.16 6.06 -7.14
C GLY A 16 -13.66 6.39 -7.07
N LYS A 17 -12.76 5.39 -7.07
CA LYS A 17 -11.30 5.59 -7.02
C LYS A 17 -10.77 6.50 -8.12
N SER A 18 -11.15 6.24 -9.37
CA SER A 18 -10.72 7.05 -10.53
C SER A 18 -11.34 8.45 -10.52
N THR A 19 -12.55 8.62 -10.01
CA THR A 19 -13.17 9.94 -9.80
C THR A 19 -12.38 10.72 -8.75
N LEU A 20 -12.02 10.08 -7.62
CA LEU A 20 -11.16 10.69 -6.60
C LEU A 20 -9.81 11.11 -7.21
N ALA A 21 -9.18 10.24 -8.03
CA ALA A 21 -7.93 10.57 -8.73
C ALA A 21 -8.07 11.82 -9.61
N ARG A 22 -9.16 11.90 -10.38
CA ARG A 22 -9.45 13.07 -11.24
C ARG A 22 -9.71 14.33 -10.44
N CYS A 23 -10.38 14.21 -9.30
CA CYS A 23 -10.56 15.34 -8.38
C CYS A 23 -9.22 15.77 -7.77
N ILE A 24 -8.40 14.85 -7.24
CA ILE A 24 -7.08 15.18 -6.66
C ILE A 24 -6.20 15.89 -7.70
N SER A 25 -6.18 15.40 -8.95
CA SER A 25 -5.43 16.02 -10.04
C SER A 25 -6.11 17.26 -10.63
N LEU A 26 -7.31 17.62 -10.15
CA LEU A 26 -8.15 18.72 -10.66
C LEU A 26 -8.43 18.64 -12.17
N LEU A 27 -8.49 17.42 -12.69
CA LEU A 27 -9.05 17.14 -14.01
C LEU A 27 -10.57 17.24 -13.97
N GLU A 28 -11.18 16.90 -12.83
CA GLU A 28 -12.57 17.19 -12.47
C GLU A 28 -12.60 18.08 -11.23
N ARG A 29 -13.52 19.03 -11.21
CA ARG A 29 -13.71 19.86 -10.02
C ARG A 29 -14.66 19.17 -9.06
N PRO A 30 -14.33 19.12 -7.76
CA PRO A 30 -15.30 18.67 -6.76
C PRO A 30 -16.43 19.69 -6.66
N ASP A 31 -17.67 19.22 -6.47
CA ASP A 31 -18.84 20.08 -6.23
C ASP A 31 -18.74 20.80 -4.89
N SER A 32 -18.06 20.19 -3.92
CA SER A 32 -17.83 20.75 -2.59
C SER A 32 -16.50 20.26 -1.99
N GLY A 33 -16.05 20.92 -0.92
CA GLY A 33 -14.80 20.60 -0.25
C GLY A 33 -13.58 21.35 -0.82
N SER A 34 -12.38 20.94 -0.41
CA SER A 34 -11.14 21.60 -0.81
C SER A 34 -10.01 20.58 -1.10
N ILE A 35 -9.14 20.93 -2.04
CA ILE A 35 -7.94 20.14 -2.38
C ILE A 35 -6.73 21.02 -2.11
N LYS A 36 -5.97 20.69 -1.06
CA LYS A 36 -4.80 21.47 -0.64
C LYS A 36 -3.51 20.72 -0.95
N VAL A 37 -2.61 21.39 -1.66
CA VAL A 37 -1.25 20.93 -1.94
C VAL A 37 -0.27 21.98 -1.44
N ASN A 38 0.70 21.60 -0.64
CA ASN A 38 1.66 22.50 -0.01
C ASN A 38 0.99 23.68 0.74
N GLY A 39 -0.13 23.40 1.42
CA GLY A 39 -0.93 24.40 2.15
C GLY A 39 -1.82 25.30 1.29
N LYS A 40 -1.71 25.23 -0.04
CA LYS A 40 -2.48 26.05 -0.98
C LYS A 40 -3.72 25.30 -1.46
N ASP A 41 -4.89 25.94 -1.37
CA ASP A 41 -6.15 25.37 -1.86
C ASP A 41 -6.24 25.54 -3.38
N LEU A 42 -6.12 24.45 -4.10
CA LEU A 42 -6.16 24.43 -5.56
C LEU A 42 -7.59 24.47 -6.12
N SER A 43 -8.59 24.13 -5.32
CA SER A 43 -10.00 24.14 -5.75
C SER A 43 -10.51 25.55 -6.02
N LEU A 44 -9.88 26.55 -5.41
CA LEU A 44 -10.20 27.97 -5.58
C LEU A 44 -9.56 28.59 -6.83
N LEU A 45 -8.66 27.88 -7.49
CA LEU A 45 -7.89 28.38 -8.62
C LEU A 45 -8.56 28.07 -9.96
N SER A 46 -8.27 28.89 -10.96
CA SER A 46 -8.72 28.66 -12.34
C SER A 46 -7.67 29.12 -13.36
N GLY A 47 -7.89 28.76 -14.63
CA GLY A 47 -7.07 29.22 -15.74
C GLY A 47 -5.59 28.92 -15.56
N GLU A 48 -4.75 29.92 -15.79
CA GLU A 48 -3.29 29.79 -15.73
C GLU A 48 -2.77 29.54 -14.31
N ALA A 49 -3.36 30.15 -13.30
CA ALA A 49 -2.99 29.94 -11.89
C ALA A 49 -3.16 28.46 -11.51
N LEU A 50 -4.26 27.83 -11.88
CA LEU A 50 -4.49 26.41 -11.67
C LEU A 50 -3.49 25.54 -12.43
N ARG A 51 -3.22 25.85 -13.70
CA ARG A 51 -2.25 25.09 -14.51
C ARG A 51 -0.86 25.12 -13.88
N ARG A 52 -0.44 26.27 -13.34
CA ARG A 52 0.86 26.41 -12.67
C ARG A 52 0.92 25.55 -11.41
N GLU A 53 -0.08 25.61 -10.54
CA GLU A 53 -0.07 24.89 -9.28
C GLU A 53 -0.26 23.37 -9.47
N ARG A 54 -0.99 22.94 -10.50
CA ARG A 54 -1.12 21.51 -10.87
C ARG A 54 0.22 20.83 -11.19
N ARG A 55 1.27 21.60 -11.52
CA ARG A 55 2.63 21.05 -11.70
C ARG A 55 3.18 20.39 -10.44
N ALA A 56 2.65 20.76 -9.26
CA ALA A 56 2.98 20.10 -7.99
C ALA A 56 2.40 18.69 -7.86
N ILE A 57 1.56 18.23 -8.83
CA ILE A 57 0.96 16.90 -8.85
C ILE A 57 1.42 16.17 -10.11
N GLY A 58 2.29 15.17 -9.93
CA GLY A 58 2.62 14.21 -10.99
C GLY A 58 1.58 13.10 -11.05
N THR A 59 1.24 12.64 -12.25
CA THR A 59 0.26 11.55 -12.42
C THR A 59 0.86 10.44 -13.27
N VAL A 60 0.75 9.21 -12.78
CA VAL A 60 1.08 7.96 -13.46
C VAL A 60 -0.22 7.20 -13.68
N PHE A 61 -0.51 6.87 -14.94
CA PHE A 61 -1.72 6.14 -15.31
C PHE A 61 -1.45 4.65 -15.49
N GLN A 62 -2.48 3.84 -15.41
CA GLN A 62 -2.45 2.38 -15.57
C GLN A 62 -1.68 1.93 -16.83
N SER A 63 -1.93 2.56 -17.98
CA SER A 63 -1.28 2.23 -19.26
C SER A 63 0.07 2.92 -19.49
N SER A 64 0.67 3.57 -18.46
CA SER A 64 1.82 4.47 -18.54
C SER A 64 1.66 5.62 -19.57
N ALA A 65 0.72 5.53 -20.49
CA ALA A 65 0.35 6.53 -21.50
C ALA A 65 1.56 7.19 -22.18
N LEU A 66 2.57 6.40 -22.57
CA LEU A 66 3.74 6.90 -23.29
C LEU A 66 3.39 7.26 -24.74
N LEU A 67 4.05 8.27 -25.25
CA LEU A 67 3.94 8.68 -26.64
C LEU A 67 4.73 7.69 -27.51
N ASN A 68 4.04 6.87 -28.31
CA ASN A 68 4.62 5.76 -29.08
C ASN A 68 5.68 6.18 -30.10
N ARG A 69 5.62 7.43 -30.59
CA ARG A 69 6.56 8.00 -31.60
C ARG A 69 7.73 8.75 -30.94
N LYS A 70 7.86 8.70 -29.63
CA LYS A 70 8.95 9.33 -28.87
C LYS A 70 9.74 8.26 -28.11
N THR A 71 11.06 8.44 -28.03
CA THR A 71 11.94 7.58 -27.22
C THR A 71 11.62 7.73 -25.74
N ALA A 72 12.19 6.89 -24.87
CA ALA A 72 12.08 7.01 -23.42
C ALA A 72 12.56 8.38 -22.95
N TRP A 73 13.72 8.83 -23.44
CA TRP A 73 14.27 10.17 -23.16
C TRP A 73 13.29 11.28 -23.54
N GLN A 74 12.78 11.24 -24.77
CA GLN A 74 11.83 12.23 -25.27
C GLN A 74 10.51 12.23 -24.50
N ASN A 75 10.02 11.06 -24.07
CA ASN A 75 8.81 10.97 -23.25
C ASN A 75 8.97 11.71 -21.92
N ILE A 76 10.14 11.60 -21.26
CA ILE A 76 10.43 12.29 -20.01
C ILE A 76 10.63 13.80 -20.26
N ALA A 77 11.21 14.18 -21.40
CA ALA A 77 11.48 15.59 -21.75
C ALA A 77 10.21 16.41 -22.03
N VAL A 78 9.14 15.78 -22.55
CA VAL A 78 7.90 16.48 -22.99
C VAL A 78 7.38 17.54 -22.03
N PRO A 79 7.22 17.31 -20.72
CA PRO A 79 6.72 18.33 -19.79
C PRO A 79 7.66 19.54 -19.67
N LEU A 80 8.97 19.30 -19.77
CA LEU A 80 9.99 20.34 -19.67
C LEU A 80 10.05 21.18 -20.96
N GLU A 81 10.01 20.51 -22.13
CA GLU A 81 9.94 21.16 -23.44
C GLU A 81 8.70 22.07 -23.54
N TYR A 82 7.54 21.55 -23.10
CA TYR A 82 6.28 22.32 -23.11
C TYR A 82 6.36 23.61 -22.28
N LEU A 83 7.18 23.62 -21.23
CA LEU A 83 7.39 24.79 -20.37
C LEU A 83 8.53 25.70 -20.87
N GLY A 84 9.17 25.37 -21.99
CA GLY A 84 10.27 26.17 -22.54
C GLY A 84 11.56 26.12 -21.70
N VAL A 85 11.77 25.03 -20.94
CA VAL A 85 13.01 24.82 -20.18
C VAL A 85 14.18 24.73 -21.18
N VAL A 86 15.31 25.34 -20.87
CA VAL A 86 16.49 25.34 -21.75
C VAL A 86 17.07 23.92 -21.90
N GLU A 87 17.57 23.59 -23.08
CA GLU A 87 18.00 22.26 -23.47
C GLU A 87 19.02 21.64 -22.50
N ARG A 88 19.98 22.43 -22.01
CA ARG A 88 20.97 21.98 -21.05
C ARG A 88 20.32 21.43 -19.77
N ASP A 89 19.30 22.10 -19.24
CA ASP A 89 18.64 21.72 -18.01
C ASP A 89 17.67 20.54 -18.24
N ILE A 90 17.08 20.45 -19.44
CA ILE A 90 16.34 19.25 -19.87
C ILE A 90 17.27 18.02 -19.88
N LYS A 91 18.43 18.12 -20.53
CA LYS A 91 19.41 17.01 -20.58
C LYS A 91 19.83 16.54 -19.18
N ALA A 92 20.16 17.49 -18.29
CA ALA A 92 20.54 17.18 -16.92
C ALA A 92 19.39 16.49 -16.17
N ARG A 93 18.17 17.03 -16.23
CA ARG A 93 17.01 16.49 -15.49
C ARG A 93 16.55 15.15 -16.01
N VAL A 94 16.50 14.96 -17.32
CA VAL A 94 16.12 13.66 -17.93
C VAL A 94 17.16 12.59 -17.62
N GLY A 95 18.45 12.94 -17.64
CA GLY A 95 19.53 12.03 -17.25
C GLY A 95 19.40 11.56 -15.81
N GLU A 96 19.21 12.50 -14.86
CA GLU A 96 18.93 12.20 -13.43
C GLU A 96 17.74 11.23 -13.28
N LEU A 97 16.64 11.51 -13.95
CA LEU A 97 15.42 10.69 -13.85
C LEU A 97 15.58 9.29 -14.47
N LEU A 98 16.27 9.17 -15.59
CA LEU A 98 16.57 7.88 -16.20
C LEU A 98 17.45 7.03 -15.30
N GLU A 99 18.40 7.64 -14.61
CA GLU A 99 19.25 6.99 -13.61
C GLU A 99 18.43 6.54 -12.40
N SER A 100 17.61 7.43 -11.82
CA SER A 100 16.75 7.12 -10.67
C SER A 100 15.80 5.94 -10.93
N VAL A 101 15.32 5.76 -12.18
CA VAL A 101 14.47 4.62 -12.55
C VAL A 101 15.26 3.42 -13.12
N GLY A 102 16.60 3.48 -13.17
CA GLY A 102 17.48 2.40 -13.62
C GLY A 102 17.39 2.10 -15.12
N LEU A 103 17.08 3.11 -15.97
CA LEU A 103 16.84 2.92 -17.41
C LEU A 103 17.70 3.83 -18.30
N SER A 104 18.84 4.33 -17.81
CA SER A 104 19.76 5.16 -18.61
C SER A 104 20.18 4.47 -19.93
N HIS A 105 20.38 3.16 -19.91
CA HIS A 105 20.74 2.34 -21.09
C HIS A 105 19.60 2.16 -22.09
N LYS A 106 18.39 2.61 -21.76
CA LYS A 106 17.17 2.56 -22.59
C LYS A 106 16.68 3.94 -23.03
N ALA A 107 17.49 5.00 -22.87
CA ALA A 107 17.12 6.38 -23.20
C ALA A 107 16.55 6.51 -24.62
N GLU A 108 17.18 5.86 -25.61
CA GLU A 108 16.81 5.92 -27.02
C GLU A 108 15.77 4.85 -27.44
N ALA A 109 15.33 3.98 -26.51
CA ALA A 109 14.34 2.96 -26.83
C ALA A 109 12.94 3.56 -26.98
N TYR A 110 12.19 3.09 -27.96
CA TYR A 110 10.78 3.41 -28.13
C TYR A 110 9.91 2.56 -27.22
N PRO A 111 8.68 2.98 -26.87
CA PRO A 111 7.78 2.22 -26.00
C PRO A 111 7.54 0.77 -26.44
N SER A 112 7.54 0.49 -27.76
CA SER A 112 7.41 -0.86 -28.31
C SER A 112 8.61 -1.78 -28.01
N GLN A 113 9.76 -1.21 -27.65
CA GLN A 113 11.01 -1.92 -27.33
C GLN A 113 11.20 -2.10 -25.80
N LEU A 114 10.23 -1.65 -25.00
CA LEU A 114 10.25 -1.69 -23.53
C LEU A 114 9.27 -2.73 -23.00
N SER A 115 9.66 -3.43 -21.93
CA SER A 115 8.72 -4.28 -21.18
C SER A 115 7.64 -3.45 -20.49
N GLY A 116 6.57 -4.07 -20.00
CA GLY A 116 5.51 -3.42 -19.22
C GLY A 116 6.06 -2.61 -18.06
N GLY A 117 6.88 -3.24 -17.22
CA GLY A 117 7.51 -2.58 -16.07
C GLY A 117 8.49 -1.47 -16.46
N GLN A 118 9.20 -1.62 -17.59
CA GLN A 118 10.06 -0.55 -18.11
C GLN A 118 9.24 0.65 -18.59
N ARG A 119 8.14 0.43 -19.34
CA ARG A 119 7.22 1.52 -19.72
C ARG A 119 6.66 2.23 -18.52
N GLN A 120 6.28 1.50 -17.46
CA GLN A 120 5.75 2.08 -16.23
C GLN A 120 6.79 2.95 -15.53
N ARG A 121 8.05 2.49 -15.43
CA ARG A 121 9.15 3.28 -14.85
C ARG A 121 9.44 4.55 -15.65
N ILE A 122 9.37 4.54 -16.98
CA ILE A 122 9.47 5.76 -17.79
C ILE A 122 8.27 6.70 -17.56
N GLY A 123 7.06 6.15 -17.39
CA GLY A 123 5.86 6.93 -17.00
C GLY A 123 6.03 7.64 -15.66
N ILE A 124 6.61 6.95 -14.68
CA ILE A 124 6.96 7.51 -13.37
C ILE A 124 8.01 8.63 -13.52
N ALA A 125 9.09 8.38 -14.25
CA ALA A 125 10.12 9.40 -14.52
C ALA A 125 9.54 10.65 -15.17
N ARG A 126 8.66 10.49 -16.18
CA ARG A 126 7.96 11.61 -16.80
C ARG A 126 7.08 12.39 -15.82
N ALA A 127 6.35 11.70 -14.93
CA ALA A 127 5.53 12.34 -13.92
C ALA A 127 6.36 13.18 -12.93
N LEU A 128 7.62 12.80 -12.70
CA LEU A 128 8.56 13.49 -11.82
C LEU A 128 9.34 14.63 -12.49
N ALA A 129 9.20 14.82 -13.83
CA ALA A 129 9.99 15.78 -14.57
C ALA A 129 9.91 17.21 -13.99
N LEU A 130 8.71 17.62 -13.57
CA LEU A 130 8.44 18.96 -13.04
C LEU A 130 8.64 19.09 -11.52
N ARG A 131 9.32 18.13 -10.89
CA ARG A 131 9.59 18.12 -9.43
C ARG A 131 8.31 18.29 -8.59
N PRO A 132 7.29 17.42 -8.80
CA PRO A 132 6.05 17.50 -8.03
C PRO A 132 6.32 17.19 -6.54
N SER A 133 5.43 17.65 -5.66
CA SER A 133 5.40 17.25 -4.25
C SER A 133 4.42 16.10 -3.98
N VAL A 134 3.49 15.88 -4.91
CA VAL A 134 2.52 14.77 -4.86
C VAL A 134 2.65 13.91 -6.11
N LEU A 135 2.70 12.61 -5.95
CA LEU A 135 2.61 11.64 -7.06
C LEU A 135 1.32 10.84 -6.92
N LEU A 136 0.47 10.92 -7.91
CA LEU A 136 -0.73 10.10 -8.03
C LEU A 136 -0.42 8.91 -8.93
N ALA A 137 -0.41 7.72 -8.38
CA ALA A 137 -0.16 6.46 -9.08
C ALA A 137 -1.47 5.69 -9.19
N ASP A 138 -2.15 5.82 -10.34
CA ASP A 138 -3.43 5.19 -10.60
C ASP A 138 -3.22 3.85 -11.30
N GLU A 139 -3.44 2.77 -10.55
CA GLU A 139 -3.23 1.37 -10.98
C GLU A 139 -1.85 1.13 -11.63
N ALA A 140 -0.82 1.74 -11.07
CA ALA A 140 0.53 1.76 -11.64
C ALA A 140 1.20 0.37 -11.75
N THR A 141 0.65 -0.67 -11.12
CA THR A 141 1.15 -2.06 -11.15
C THR A 141 0.23 -3.01 -11.90
N SER A 142 -0.94 -2.55 -12.30
CA SER A 142 -1.95 -3.39 -12.96
C SER A 142 -1.42 -3.97 -14.28
N GLY A 143 -1.59 -5.29 -14.44
CA GLY A 143 -1.16 -6.02 -15.65
C GLY A 143 0.36 -6.25 -15.75
N LEU A 144 1.12 -5.98 -14.70
CA LEU A 144 2.53 -6.35 -14.61
C LEU A 144 2.67 -7.76 -14.01
N ASP A 145 3.76 -8.44 -14.37
CA ASP A 145 4.15 -9.66 -13.68
C ASP A 145 4.62 -9.37 -12.24
N PRO A 146 4.65 -10.37 -11.33
CA PRO A 146 4.99 -10.14 -9.93
C PRO A 146 6.37 -9.51 -9.71
N GLN A 147 7.36 -9.82 -10.54
CA GLN A 147 8.72 -9.27 -10.42
C GLN A 147 8.74 -7.80 -10.85
N ALA A 148 8.06 -7.45 -11.93
CA ALA A 148 7.92 -6.07 -12.39
C ALA A 148 7.12 -5.25 -11.38
N THR A 149 6.05 -5.81 -10.80
CA THR A 149 5.26 -5.19 -9.71
C THR A 149 6.15 -4.86 -8.51
N ALA A 150 6.91 -5.83 -8.00
CA ALA A 150 7.83 -5.61 -6.87
C ALA A 150 8.87 -4.52 -7.18
N THR A 151 9.40 -4.51 -8.42
CA THR A 151 10.36 -3.50 -8.88
C THR A 151 9.75 -2.09 -8.89
N VAL A 152 8.52 -1.94 -9.40
CA VAL A 152 7.82 -0.64 -9.45
C VAL A 152 7.46 -0.15 -8.06
N LEU A 153 6.97 -1.02 -7.17
CA LEU A 153 6.65 -0.67 -5.79
C LEU A 153 7.91 -0.28 -4.99
N GLY A 154 9.01 -1.01 -5.15
CA GLY A 154 10.32 -0.66 -4.57
C GLY A 154 10.81 0.69 -5.05
N LEU A 155 10.66 0.99 -6.35
CA LEU A 155 10.97 2.29 -6.94
C LEU A 155 10.13 3.41 -6.33
N LEU A 156 8.81 3.23 -6.17
CA LEU A 156 7.95 4.24 -5.55
C LEU A 156 8.39 4.56 -4.12
N ARG A 157 8.80 3.55 -3.34
CA ARG A 157 9.34 3.76 -1.98
C ARG A 157 10.66 4.54 -2.01
N GLN A 158 11.59 4.17 -2.88
CA GLN A 158 12.84 4.90 -3.07
C GLN A 158 12.60 6.37 -3.42
N LEU A 159 11.76 6.64 -4.42
CA LEU A 159 11.45 7.98 -4.88
C LEU A 159 10.70 8.81 -3.83
N ARG A 160 9.81 8.17 -3.02
CA ARG A 160 9.18 8.81 -1.86
C ARG A 160 10.22 9.39 -0.92
N ASP A 161 11.25 8.61 -0.59
CA ASP A 161 12.27 9.00 0.37
C ASP A 161 13.25 10.03 -0.24
N GLU A 162 13.71 9.80 -1.48
CA GLU A 162 14.67 10.63 -2.18
C GLU A 162 14.10 12.02 -2.49
N TYR A 163 12.88 12.11 -3.01
CA TYR A 163 12.23 13.37 -3.40
C TYR A 163 11.23 13.89 -2.36
N ARG A 164 11.09 13.23 -1.21
CA ARG A 164 10.13 13.57 -0.14
C ARG A 164 8.69 13.67 -0.65
N LEU A 165 8.31 12.76 -1.54
CA LEU A 165 7.00 12.76 -2.18
C LEU A 165 5.90 12.32 -1.21
N ALA A 166 4.73 12.92 -1.34
CA ALA A 166 3.47 12.34 -0.89
C ALA A 166 2.89 11.52 -2.04
N ILE A 167 2.79 10.19 -1.90
CA ILE A 167 2.32 9.30 -2.97
C ILE A 167 0.91 8.79 -2.64
N VAL A 168 -0.05 9.02 -3.54
CA VAL A 168 -1.37 8.38 -3.52
C VAL A 168 -1.31 7.19 -4.47
N LEU A 169 -1.36 5.98 -3.91
CA LEU A 169 -1.34 4.73 -4.66
C LEU A 169 -2.77 4.18 -4.78
N ILE A 170 -3.38 4.29 -5.94
CA ILE A 170 -4.69 3.70 -6.20
C ILE A 170 -4.47 2.29 -6.72
N THR A 171 -5.05 1.31 -6.04
CA THR A 171 -4.93 -0.10 -6.40
C THR A 171 -6.09 -0.92 -5.83
N HIS A 172 -6.35 -2.07 -6.42
CA HIS A 172 -7.23 -3.11 -5.86
C HIS A 172 -6.40 -4.30 -5.32
N GLU A 173 -5.08 -4.25 -5.43
CA GLU A 173 -4.15 -5.31 -5.04
C GLU A 173 -3.67 -5.10 -3.60
N MET A 174 -4.11 -5.94 -2.66
CA MET A 174 -3.70 -5.84 -1.25
C MET A 174 -2.21 -6.14 -1.05
N ASP A 175 -1.61 -6.94 -1.92
CA ASP A 175 -0.17 -7.21 -1.91
C ASP A 175 0.65 -5.94 -2.19
N ALA A 176 0.18 -5.10 -3.12
CA ALA A 176 0.80 -3.81 -3.41
C ALA A 176 0.70 -2.85 -2.20
N VAL A 177 -0.45 -2.87 -1.49
CA VAL A 177 -0.64 -2.09 -0.26
C VAL A 177 0.37 -2.53 0.80
N ARG A 178 0.48 -3.84 1.08
CA ARG A 178 1.44 -4.37 2.06
C ARG A 178 2.88 -4.03 1.70
N ALA A 179 3.22 -4.15 0.41
CA ALA A 179 4.59 -3.95 -0.05
C ALA A 179 5.05 -2.49 0.00
N ALA A 180 4.14 -1.51 -0.13
CA ALA A 180 4.57 -0.13 -0.33
C ALA A 180 3.89 0.91 0.57
N ALA A 181 2.64 0.71 1.02
CA ALA A 181 1.87 1.75 1.66
C ALA A 181 2.18 1.90 3.17
N ASP A 182 2.17 3.14 3.65
CA ASP A 182 2.25 3.48 5.07
C ASP A 182 0.84 3.52 5.69
N ALA A 183 -0.14 4.02 4.91
CA ALA A 183 -1.54 4.11 5.30
C ALA A 183 -2.43 3.62 4.17
N VAL A 184 -3.66 3.23 4.51
CA VAL A 184 -4.67 2.80 3.54
C VAL A 184 -6.02 3.43 3.82
N ALA A 185 -6.71 3.84 2.76
CA ALA A 185 -8.08 4.31 2.75
C ALA A 185 -8.93 3.35 1.91
N GLU A 186 -9.97 2.80 2.48
CA GLU A 186 -10.95 2.00 1.75
C GLU A 186 -12.11 2.90 1.30
N ILE A 187 -12.39 2.88 0.00
CA ILE A 187 -13.52 3.59 -0.60
C ILE A 187 -14.59 2.60 -1.03
N ARG A 188 -15.84 2.84 -0.63
CA ARG A 188 -17.04 2.12 -1.07
C ARG A 188 -18.15 3.12 -1.38
N ASP A 189 -18.85 2.95 -2.48
CA ASP A 189 -19.99 3.76 -2.88
C ASP A 189 -19.72 5.28 -2.80
N GLY A 190 -18.50 5.68 -3.20
CA GLY A 190 -18.06 7.07 -3.22
C GLY A 190 -17.64 7.65 -1.86
N ALA A 191 -17.67 6.86 -0.78
CA ALA A 191 -17.29 7.29 0.56
C ALA A 191 -16.06 6.54 1.09
N ILE A 192 -15.21 7.21 1.87
CA ILE A 192 -14.15 6.55 2.63
C ILE A 192 -14.80 5.91 3.86
N VAL A 193 -14.84 4.58 3.87
CA VAL A 193 -15.46 3.78 4.95
C VAL A 193 -14.46 3.39 6.04
N GLN A 194 -13.17 3.30 5.70
CA GLN A 194 -12.11 3.02 6.66
C GLN A 194 -10.81 3.71 6.23
N TYR A 195 -10.05 4.21 7.20
CA TYR A 195 -8.71 4.78 7.03
C TYR A 195 -7.84 4.44 8.24
N GLY A 196 -6.58 4.12 8.00
CA GLY A 196 -5.62 3.89 9.08
C GLY A 196 -4.21 3.58 8.58
N GLN A 197 -3.27 3.58 9.51
CA GLN A 197 -1.91 3.10 9.24
C GLN A 197 -1.96 1.59 9.01
N VAL A 198 -1.25 1.10 7.99
CA VAL A 198 -1.23 -0.35 7.66
C VAL A 198 -0.83 -1.17 8.88
N LYS A 199 0.22 -0.76 9.61
CA LYS A 199 0.70 -1.43 10.82
C LYS A 199 -0.37 -1.54 11.93
N GLU A 200 -1.18 -0.50 12.12
CA GLU A 200 -2.23 -0.47 13.14
C GLU A 200 -3.41 -1.38 12.78
N LEU A 201 -3.78 -1.36 11.48
CA LEU A 201 -4.86 -2.21 10.96
C LEU A 201 -4.49 -3.70 11.03
N LEU A 202 -3.23 -4.03 10.75
CA LEU A 202 -2.73 -5.40 10.84
C LEU A 202 -2.66 -5.91 12.29
N ALA A 203 -2.39 -5.02 13.25
CA ALA A 203 -2.31 -5.37 14.66
C ALA A 203 -3.69 -5.59 15.32
N ARG A 204 -4.77 -5.19 14.66
CA ARG A 204 -6.15 -5.37 15.17
C ARG A 204 -6.76 -6.65 14.60
N PRO A 205 -7.09 -7.65 15.45
CA PRO A 205 -7.72 -8.90 14.99
C PRO A 205 -9.06 -8.67 14.30
N ASP A 206 -9.86 -7.73 14.79
CA ASP A 206 -11.20 -7.36 14.33
C ASP A 206 -11.23 -6.46 13.08
N SER A 207 -10.10 -5.91 12.66
CA SER A 207 -10.02 -5.02 11.51
C SER A 207 -10.37 -5.74 10.21
N LEU A 208 -11.50 -5.39 9.58
CA LEU A 208 -11.91 -5.95 8.28
C LEU A 208 -10.87 -5.67 7.20
N LEU A 209 -10.34 -4.45 7.14
CA LEU A 209 -9.30 -4.10 6.18
C LEU A 209 -7.97 -4.81 6.49
N GLY A 210 -7.64 -4.98 7.79
CA GLY A 210 -6.50 -5.81 8.20
C GLY A 210 -6.67 -7.28 7.81
N GLN A 211 -7.90 -7.81 7.81
CA GLN A 211 -8.20 -9.17 7.31
C GLN A 211 -8.04 -9.26 5.79
N GLN A 212 -8.39 -8.24 5.04
CA GLN A 212 -8.14 -8.21 3.60
C GLN A 212 -6.65 -8.08 3.26
N LEU A 213 -5.89 -7.34 4.07
CA LEU A 213 -4.44 -7.21 3.91
C LEU A 213 -3.73 -8.55 4.16
N LEU A 214 -4.11 -9.29 5.20
CA LEU A 214 -3.58 -10.62 5.52
C LEU A 214 -4.77 -11.59 5.70
N PRO A 215 -5.30 -12.16 4.61
CA PRO A 215 -6.46 -13.03 4.66
C PRO A 215 -6.13 -14.36 5.33
N LEU A 216 -7.07 -14.86 6.12
CA LEU A 216 -7.01 -16.17 6.75
C LEU A 216 -8.15 -17.03 6.17
N SER A 217 -7.83 -18.26 5.78
CA SER A 217 -8.83 -19.22 5.36
C SER A 217 -9.56 -19.79 6.59
N PRO A 218 -10.90 -19.93 6.56
CA PRO A 218 -11.61 -20.59 7.62
C PRO A 218 -11.20 -22.07 7.66
N ILE A 219 -10.91 -22.58 8.87
CA ILE A 219 -10.52 -23.97 9.10
C ILE A 219 -11.37 -24.53 10.22
N ALA A 220 -12.02 -25.67 9.98
CA ALA A 220 -12.71 -26.43 11.01
C ALA A 220 -11.70 -27.33 11.73
N VAL A 221 -11.57 -27.21 13.05
CA VAL A 221 -10.64 -28.01 13.86
C VAL A 221 -11.25 -28.32 15.22
N ASN A 222 -10.98 -29.53 15.71
CA ASN A 222 -11.33 -29.91 17.06
C ASN A 222 -10.31 -29.32 18.05
N CYS A 223 -10.67 -28.24 18.76
CA CYS A 223 -9.87 -27.57 19.77
C CYS A 223 -10.78 -27.00 20.87
N ASP A 224 -10.21 -26.60 22.01
CA ASP A 224 -10.97 -25.98 23.11
C ASP A 224 -11.31 -24.52 22.83
N LEU A 225 -10.35 -23.80 22.21
CA LEU A 225 -10.51 -22.43 21.77
C LEU A 225 -9.95 -22.28 20.35
N LEU A 226 -10.71 -21.64 19.47
CA LEU A 226 -10.24 -21.19 18.16
C LEU A 226 -10.00 -19.68 18.25
N LEU A 227 -8.77 -19.27 18.02
CA LEU A 227 -8.34 -17.86 18.15
C LEU A 227 -7.82 -17.32 16.84
N ARG A 228 -8.16 -16.06 16.57
CA ARG A 228 -7.46 -15.21 15.60
C ARG A 228 -6.46 -14.35 16.33
N LEU A 229 -5.21 -14.41 15.93
CA LEU A 229 -4.12 -13.68 16.54
C LEU A 229 -3.61 -12.61 15.58
N SER A 230 -3.20 -11.45 16.14
CA SER A 230 -2.49 -10.41 15.40
C SER A 230 -1.29 -9.92 16.23
N TYR A 231 -0.15 -9.79 15.59
CA TYR A 231 1.04 -9.23 16.21
C TYR A 231 0.87 -7.73 16.42
N ARG A 232 1.20 -7.29 17.64
CA ARG A 232 1.12 -5.87 17.99
C ARG A 232 2.35 -5.15 17.45
N TRP A 233 2.14 -3.93 16.98
CA TRP A 233 3.22 -3.09 16.46
C TRP A 233 3.96 -2.30 17.56
N ASP A 234 3.30 -2.06 18.70
CA ASP A 234 3.79 -1.25 19.83
C ASP A 234 4.56 -2.06 20.89
N VAL A 235 4.53 -3.38 20.80
CA VAL A 235 5.21 -4.30 21.72
C VAL A 235 5.97 -5.34 20.89
N PRO A 236 7.27 -5.56 21.17
CA PRO A 236 8.00 -6.64 20.52
C PRO A 236 7.35 -8.00 20.75
N VAL A 237 7.10 -8.72 19.66
CA VAL A 237 6.55 -10.08 19.74
C VAL A 237 7.64 -11.05 20.16
N ALA A 238 7.40 -11.84 21.22
CA ALA A 238 8.26 -12.94 21.59
C ALA A 238 8.16 -14.04 20.53
N THR A 239 9.19 -14.25 19.74
CA THR A 239 9.19 -15.23 18.62
C THR A 239 9.03 -16.68 19.09
N ASP A 240 9.32 -16.95 20.37
CA ASP A 240 9.18 -18.24 21.03
C ASP A 240 7.86 -18.39 21.83
N TRP A 241 6.86 -17.54 21.54
CA TRP A 241 5.61 -17.46 22.29
C TRP A 241 4.84 -18.79 22.38
N ILE A 242 4.84 -19.60 21.31
CA ILE A 242 4.21 -20.93 21.30
C ILE A 242 4.89 -21.83 22.34
N SER A 243 6.21 -21.94 22.31
CA SER A 243 6.98 -22.75 23.25
C SER A 243 6.80 -22.29 24.70
N ARG A 244 6.81 -20.96 24.94
CA ARG A 244 6.57 -20.39 26.27
C ARG A 244 5.21 -20.78 26.82
N LEU A 245 4.14 -20.58 26.06
CA LEU A 245 2.79 -20.91 26.51
C LEU A 245 2.61 -22.42 26.69
N SER A 246 3.19 -23.24 25.81
CA SER A 246 3.12 -24.69 25.91
C SER A 246 3.83 -25.21 27.19
N HIS A 247 5.04 -24.72 27.47
CA HIS A 247 5.79 -25.17 28.64
C HIS A 247 5.27 -24.61 30.00
N GLN A 248 4.88 -23.32 30.03
CA GLN A 248 4.51 -22.65 31.27
C GLN A 248 3.06 -22.92 31.70
N HIS A 249 2.17 -23.18 30.73
CA HIS A 249 0.73 -23.26 30.97
C HIS A 249 0.10 -24.56 30.44
N ALA A 250 0.89 -25.55 30.04
CA ALA A 250 0.43 -26.83 29.51
C ALA A 250 -0.63 -26.65 28.36
N LEU A 251 -0.37 -25.68 27.49
CA LEU A 251 -1.20 -25.42 26.31
C LEU A 251 -0.63 -26.14 25.10
N GLN A 252 -1.44 -26.88 24.41
CA GLN A 252 -1.12 -27.32 23.05
C GLN A 252 -1.67 -26.27 22.07
N ILE A 253 -0.80 -25.69 21.26
CA ILE A 253 -1.15 -24.65 20.31
C ILE A 253 -0.88 -25.19 18.91
N ASP A 254 -1.94 -25.41 18.15
CA ASP A 254 -1.90 -25.86 16.76
C ASP A 254 -2.00 -24.65 15.84
N LEU A 255 -0.96 -24.40 15.04
CA LEU A 255 -0.98 -23.37 14.00
C LEU A 255 -1.81 -23.87 12.81
N LEU A 256 -2.97 -23.28 12.61
CA LEU A 256 -3.95 -23.72 11.60
C LEU A 256 -3.75 -22.99 10.26
N GLY A 257 -3.24 -21.77 10.30
CA GLY A 257 -2.97 -20.97 9.12
C GLY A 257 -2.53 -19.56 9.51
N GLY A 258 -2.05 -18.82 8.53
CA GLY A 258 -1.70 -17.43 8.74
C GLY A 258 -0.55 -16.94 7.90
N HIS A 259 -0.28 -15.66 8.08
CA HIS A 259 0.82 -14.95 7.44
C HIS A 259 1.66 -14.24 8.49
N VAL A 260 2.97 -14.36 8.38
CA VAL A 260 3.94 -13.59 9.16
C VAL A 260 4.95 -13.03 8.19
N GLU A 261 5.08 -11.72 8.14
CA GLU A 261 6.02 -11.05 7.25
C GLU A 261 6.54 -9.75 7.86
N VAL A 262 7.61 -9.20 7.29
CA VAL A 262 8.15 -7.90 7.71
C VAL A 262 7.54 -6.82 6.83
N ILE A 263 6.74 -5.95 7.42
CA ILE A 263 6.09 -4.81 6.75
C ILE A 263 6.66 -3.52 7.34
N ASN A 264 7.25 -2.67 6.50
CA ASN A 264 7.88 -1.41 6.91
C ASN A 264 8.90 -1.59 8.06
N GLY A 265 9.69 -2.68 8.01
CA GLY A 265 10.72 -2.98 9.00
C GLY A 265 10.20 -3.56 10.32
N GLN A 266 8.92 -3.86 10.43
CA GLN A 266 8.29 -4.44 11.61
C GLN A 266 7.65 -5.79 11.31
N LEU A 267 7.72 -6.71 12.28
CA LEU A 267 7.08 -8.01 12.17
C LEU A 267 5.56 -7.86 12.25
N ALA A 268 4.87 -8.16 11.17
CA ALA A 268 3.42 -8.23 11.09
C ALA A 268 3.00 -9.69 11.00
N GLY A 269 1.96 -10.08 11.73
CA GLY A 269 1.45 -11.44 11.70
C GLY A 269 -0.04 -11.48 11.97
N ARG A 270 -0.74 -12.29 11.18
CA ARG A 270 -2.12 -12.69 11.44
C ARG A 270 -2.16 -14.21 11.33
N LEU A 271 -2.58 -14.83 12.42
CA LEU A 271 -2.56 -16.30 12.58
C LEU A 271 -3.94 -16.76 13.02
N GLN A 272 -4.27 -17.97 12.65
CA GLN A 272 -5.38 -18.74 13.22
C GLN A 272 -4.80 -19.92 13.98
N VAL A 273 -5.15 -20.06 15.23
CA VAL A 273 -4.62 -21.11 16.10
C VAL A 273 -5.74 -21.82 16.85
N GLY A 274 -5.60 -23.14 16.96
CA GLY A 274 -6.38 -23.97 17.85
C GLY A 274 -5.63 -24.15 19.17
N VAL A 275 -6.28 -23.92 20.28
CA VAL A 275 -5.71 -24.13 21.62
C VAL A 275 -6.41 -25.31 22.27
N ARG A 276 -5.63 -26.28 22.78
CA ARG A 276 -6.09 -27.39 23.61
C ARG A 276 -5.42 -27.35 24.97
N PHE A 277 -6.19 -27.53 26.02
CA PHE A 277 -5.67 -27.55 27.41
C PHE A 277 -5.23 -28.97 27.78
N GLN A 278 -3.93 -29.17 28.04
CA GLN A 278 -3.38 -30.47 28.48
C GLN A 278 -3.39 -30.64 30.01
N GLY A 279 -3.82 -29.60 30.76
CA GLY A 279 -3.88 -29.56 32.22
C GLY A 279 -5.10 -28.80 32.69
N GLN A 280 -4.91 -27.92 33.69
CA GLN A 280 -6.00 -27.07 34.17
C GLN A 280 -6.49 -26.16 33.07
N ARG A 281 -7.81 -26.19 32.77
CA ARG A 281 -8.42 -25.34 31.75
C ARG A 281 -8.37 -23.88 32.16
N LEU A 282 -7.70 -23.07 31.38
CA LEU A 282 -7.68 -21.62 31.55
C LEU A 282 -8.96 -21.02 30.96
N SER A 283 -9.42 -19.90 31.53
CA SER A 283 -10.48 -19.12 30.91
C SER A 283 -9.96 -18.47 29.62
N ALA A 284 -10.87 -18.20 28.70
CA ALA A 284 -10.56 -17.51 27.46
C ALA A 284 -9.89 -16.15 27.72
N ASP A 285 -10.41 -15.37 28.68
CA ASP A 285 -9.84 -14.07 29.07
C ASP A 285 -8.40 -14.21 29.58
N ARG A 286 -8.13 -15.26 30.35
CA ARG A 286 -6.78 -15.52 30.84
C ARG A 286 -5.82 -15.89 29.73
N THR A 287 -6.28 -16.66 28.75
CA THR A 287 -5.48 -17.03 27.58
C THR A 287 -5.16 -15.78 26.72
N ILE A 288 -6.14 -14.90 26.50
CA ILE A 288 -5.94 -13.62 25.81
C ILE A 288 -4.95 -12.73 26.56
N ALA A 289 -5.07 -12.63 27.90
CA ALA A 289 -4.15 -11.83 28.71
C ALA A 289 -2.70 -12.32 28.63
N LEU A 290 -2.48 -13.64 28.59
CA LEU A 290 -1.15 -14.23 28.41
C LEU A 290 -0.56 -13.91 27.03
N LEU A 291 -1.36 -14.01 25.98
CA LEU A 291 -0.94 -13.63 24.63
C LEU A 291 -0.59 -12.14 24.53
N ALA A 292 -1.41 -11.28 25.18
CA ALA A 292 -1.18 -9.84 25.19
C ALA A 292 0.17 -9.45 25.83
N GLN A 293 0.61 -10.16 26.88
CA GLN A 293 1.92 -9.97 27.52
C GLN A 293 3.09 -10.32 26.58
N LEU A 294 2.84 -11.16 25.56
CA LEU A 294 3.82 -11.59 24.56
C LEU A 294 3.76 -10.75 23.27
N GLY A 295 3.03 -9.61 23.29
CA GLY A 295 2.90 -8.73 22.13
C GLY A 295 1.88 -9.20 21.09
N ILE A 296 0.92 -10.06 21.49
CA ILE A 296 -0.05 -10.67 20.59
C ILE A 296 -1.47 -10.27 21.02
N ALA A 297 -2.21 -9.63 20.12
CA ALA A 297 -3.64 -9.40 20.28
C ALA A 297 -4.41 -10.65 19.80
N ALA A 298 -5.47 -11.02 20.51
CA ALA A 298 -6.26 -12.21 20.22
C ALA A 298 -7.76 -11.92 20.23
N GLU A 299 -8.47 -12.55 19.32
CA GLU A 299 -9.94 -12.57 19.22
C GLU A 299 -10.41 -14.02 19.23
N ILE A 300 -11.46 -14.31 19.99
CA ILE A 300 -12.07 -15.64 20.04
C ILE A 300 -12.99 -15.79 18.81
N LEU A 301 -12.75 -16.81 18.03
CA LEU A 301 -13.61 -17.17 16.88
C LEU A 301 -14.69 -18.18 17.27
N ALA A 302 -14.34 -19.17 18.11
CA ALA A 302 -15.27 -20.19 18.60
C ALA A 302 -14.75 -20.87 19.87
N HIS A 303 -15.66 -21.45 20.64
CA HIS A 303 -15.41 -22.31 21.78
C HIS A 303 -15.76 -23.79 21.47
N ALA A 304 -15.22 -24.72 22.26
CA ALA A 304 -15.40 -26.15 22.07
C ALA A 304 -16.84 -26.65 21.80
N PRO A 305 -17.91 -26.13 22.44
CA PRO A 305 -19.29 -26.54 22.14
C PRO A 305 -19.74 -26.20 20.72
N GLU A 306 -19.32 -25.04 20.21
CA GLU A 306 -19.74 -24.54 18.89
C GLU A 306 -18.97 -25.21 17.75
N LEU A 307 -17.79 -25.76 18.04
CA LEU A 307 -16.94 -26.44 17.04
C LEU A 307 -17.41 -27.88 16.73
N GLN A 308 -18.20 -28.49 17.62
CA GLN A 308 -18.75 -29.85 17.44
C GLN A 308 -20.01 -29.88 16.54
N GLU A 309 -20.71 -28.76 16.37
CA GLU A 309 -21.91 -28.64 15.54
C GLU A 309 -21.62 -28.35 14.05
N ALA A 310 -20.36 -28.07 13.70
CA ALA A 310 -19.96 -27.65 12.34
C ALA A 310 -19.29 -28.74 11.51
N VAL A 311 -19.34 -30.03 11.95
CA VAL A 311 -18.77 -31.21 11.25
C VAL A 311 -19.86 -32.07 10.59
#